data_623778067637b80ed49632e08f32ac14
#
_entry.id   623778067637b80ed49632e08f32ac14
#
_cell.length_a   1.000
_cell.length_b   1.000
_cell.length_c   1.000
_cell.angle_alpha   90.00
_cell.angle_beta   90.00
_cell.angle_gamma   90.00
#
_symmetry.space_group_name_H-M   'P 1'
#
loop_
_entity.id
_entity.type
_entity.pdbx_description
1 polymer ?
#
loop_
_entity_poly.entity_id
_entity_poly.type
_entity_poly.pdbx_seq_one_letter_code
_entity_poly.pdbx_strand_id
1 'polypeptide(L)'
;INFYTFNFSILKNSEVTEIIEQNGKIKGVKINDKKIIECDFLVCNSDPPNVYKNLIKSRNKYGFLFNQKMKRMNYSMGLFVYYFGSKKQYEDVAHHTIYFGKSYKEHLNKIFDKKILSNDISYYLHRPSATDSTMAPKNHDAFYVLVPVPNNLSEINWSAEGEKFKDLVLNKMDQTILPGIKE
;
A
#
# COMPACT_ATOMS: atom_id res chain seq x y z
N ILE A 1 -25.63 5.87 -29.05
CA ILE A 1 -25.08 5.93 -27.68
C ILE A 1 -24.01 7.00 -27.72
N ASN A 2 -24.32 8.19 -27.16
CA ASN A 2 -23.34 9.27 -27.07
C ASN A 2 -22.28 8.89 -26.02
N PHE A 3 -21.07 8.57 -26.45
CA PHE A 3 -19.91 8.51 -25.59
C PHE A 3 -19.54 9.94 -25.20
N TYR A 4 -19.81 10.34 -23.98
CA TYR A 4 -19.24 11.55 -23.42
C TYR A 4 -17.72 11.38 -23.33
N THR A 5 -16.97 12.12 -24.12
CA THR A 5 -15.52 12.21 -23.96
C THR A 5 -15.24 12.98 -22.67
N PHE A 6 -14.91 12.25 -21.61
CA PHE A 6 -14.44 12.89 -20.38
C PHE A 6 -13.01 13.39 -20.62
N ASN A 7 -12.83 14.70 -20.61
CA ASN A 7 -11.51 15.28 -20.55
C ASN A 7 -10.97 15.14 -19.13
N PHE A 8 -9.90 14.39 -18.96
CA PHE A 8 -9.19 14.30 -17.69
C PHE A 8 -7.73 14.72 -17.87
N SER A 9 -7.14 15.23 -16.78
CA SER A 9 -5.73 15.59 -16.74
C SER A 9 -5.06 14.91 -15.56
N ILE A 10 -3.84 14.39 -15.76
CA ILE A 10 -3.00 13.83 -14.70
C ILE A 10 -1.87 14.82 -14.43
N LEU A 11 -1.81 15.32 -13.19
CA LEU A 11 -0.74 16.19 -12.74
C LEU A 11 0.26 15.36 -11.92
N LYS A 12 1.43 15.11 -12.50
CA LYS A 12 2.56 14.45 -11.80
C LYS A 12 3.34 15.47 -10.97
N ASN A 13 4.06 15.00 -9.93
CA ASN A 13 4.88 15.83 -9.03
C ASN A 13 4.10 17.00 -8.41
N SER A 14 2.84 16.73 -8.07
CA SER A 14 1.85 17.71 -7.61
C SER A 14 1.28 17.29 -6.27
N GLU A 15 2.03 17.56 -5.21
CA GLU A 15 1.60 17.25 -3.83
C GLU A 15 0.48 18.19 -3.42
N VAL A 16 -0.64 17.63 -2.93
CA VAL A 16 -1.71 18.40 -2.32
C VAL A 16 -1.30 18.72 -0.87
N THR A 17 -1.07 20.00 -0.57
CA THR A 17 -0.62 20.47 0.75
C THR A 17 -1.75 21.05 1.60
N GLU A 18 -2.90 21.37 1.00
CA GLU A 18 -4.06 21.89 1.71
C GLU A 18 -5.35 21.62 0.93
N ILE A 19 -6.42 21.30 1.64
CA ILE A 19 -7.80 21.30 1.14
C ILE A 19 -8.45 22.60 1.56
N ILE A 20 -8.87 23.41 0.58
CA ILE A 20 -9.46 24.71 0.78
C ILE A 20 -10.96 24.55 0.99
N GLU A 21 -11.41 24.95 2.17
CA GLU A 21 -12.82 24.94 2.56
C GLU A 21 -13.29 26.35 2.88
N GLN A 22 -14.46 26.72 2.40
CA GLN A 22 -15.12 27.99 2.73
C GLN A 22 -16.62 27.74 2.99
N ASN A 23 -17.12 28.19 4.13
CA ASN A 23 -18.52 28.03 4.52
C ASN A 23 -19.05 26.59 4.48
N GLY A 24 -18.20 25.60 4.86
CA GLY A 24 -18.55 24.18 4.88
C GLY A 24 -18.57 23.52 3.50
N LYS A 25 -18.07 24.17 2.47
CA LYS A 25 -17.96 23.63 1.11
C LYS A 25 -16.51 23.61 0.65
N ILE A 26 -16.14 22.57 -0.07
CA ILE A 26 -14.84 22.48 -0.74
C ILE A 26 -14.80 23.55 -1.83
N LYS A 27 -13.68 24.25 -1.95
CA LYS A 27 -13.41 25.25 -2.98
C LYS A 27 -12.25 24.87 -3.88
N GLY A 28 -11.39 23.97 -3.42
CA GLY A 28 -10.24 23.56 -4.19
C GLY A 28 -9.17 22.90 -3.34
N VAL A 29 -8.02 22.70 -3.96
CA VAL A 29 -6.81 22.16 -3.32
C VAL A 29 -5.62 23.05 -3.62
N LYS A 30 -4.70 23.18 -2.65
CA LYS A 30 -3.42 23.82 -2.85
C LYS A 30 -2.37 22.77 -3.19
N ILE A 31 -1.60 23.01 -4.24
CA ILE A 31 -0.54 22.12 -4.72
C ILE A 31 0.82 22.76 -4.48
N ASN A 32 1.74 21.98 -3.89
CA ASN A 32 3.14 22.36 -3.64
C ASN A 32 3.26 23.73 -2.93
N ASP A 33 2.31 24.06 -2.05
CA ASP A 33 2.17 25.34 -1.33
C ASP A 33 2.08 26.59 -2.22
N LYS A 34 1.89 26.45 -3.52
CA LYS A 34 1.95 27.56 -4.49
C LYS A 34 0.69 27.73 -5.32
N LYS A 35 0.21 26.66 -5.94
CA LYS A 35 -0.88 26.71 -6.92
C LYS A 35 -2.20 26.24 -6.30
N ILE A 36 -3.27 26.97 -6.55
CA ILE A 36 -4.63 26.56 -6.19
C ILE A 36 -5.31 26.00 -7.45
N ILE A 37 -5.94 24.85 -7.30
CA ILE A 37 -6.86 24.28 -8.28
C ILE A 37 -8.25 24.29 -7.65
N GLU A 38 -9.15 25.03 -8.27
CA GLU A 38 -10.55 25.10 -7.85
C GLU A 38 -11.30 23.85 -8.28
N CYS A 39 -12.23 23.38 -7.44
CA CYS A 39 -13.13 22.27 -7.76
C CYS A 39 -14.42 22.36 -6.94
N ASP A 40 -15.50 21.85 -7.52
CA ASP A 40 -16.80 21.74 -6.86
C ASP A 40 -16.91 20.47 -6.00
N PHE A 41 -16.18 19.42 -6.40
CA PHE A 41 -16.13 18.14 -5.70
C PHE A 41 -14.69 17.64 -5.60
N LEU A 42 -14.37 17.03 -4.48
CA LEU A 42 -13.06 16.43 -4.20
C LEU A 42 -13.24 14.99 -3.77
N VAL A 43 -12.67 14.05 -4.54
CA VAL A 43 -12.50 12.65 -4.12
C VAL A 43 -11.08 12.50 -3.59
N CYS A 44 -10.95 12.12 -2.34
CA CYS A 44 -9.67 11.97 -1.67
C CYS A 44 -9.38 10.49 -1.38
N ASN A 45 -8.30 9.96 -1.96
CA ASN A 45 -7.81 8.59 -1.71
C ASN A 45 -6.59 8.57 -0.78
N SER A 46 -6.31 9.65 -0.07
CA SER A 46 -5.30 9.68 0.99
C SER A 46 -5.86 9.09 2.27
N ASP A 47 -4.96 8.59 3.13
CA ASP A 47 -5.32 8.05 4.44
C ASP A 47 -6.11 9.08 5.28
N PRO A 48 -7.32 8.73 5.79
CA PRO A 48 -8.17 9.68 6.49
C PRO A 48 -7.50 10.43 7.65
N PRO A 49 -6.73 9.78 8.54
CA PRO A 49 -5.99 10.49 9.58
C PRO A 49 -5.05 11.57 9.03
N ASN A 50 -4.37 11.30 7.92
CA ASN A 50 -3.50 12.28 7.26
C ASN A 50 -4.30 13.47 6.71
N VAL A 51 -5.42 13.19 6.04
CA VAL A 51 -6.31 14.24 5.51
C VAL A 51 -6.78 15.17 6.62
N TYR A 52 -7.34 14.61 7.66
CA TYR A 52 -7.86 15.40 8.78
C TYR A 52 -6.79 16.07 9.62
N LYS A 53 -5.62 15.47 9.71
CA LYS A 53 -4.50 16.01 10.50
C LYS A 53 -3.72 17.08 9.76
N ASN A 54 -3.49 16.91 8.48
CA ASN A 54 -2.48 17.68 7.75
C ASN A 54 -3.07 18.52 6.62
N LEU A 55 -4.13 18.06 5.93
CA LEU A 55 -4.64 18.73 4.74
C LEU A 55 -5.79 19.69 5.04
N ILE A 56 -6.65 19.40 6.04
CA ILE A 56 -7.75 20.28 6.43
C ILE A 56 -7.26 21.21 7.55
N LYS A 57 -6.94 22.45 7.20
CA LYS A 57 -6.40 23.43 8.17
C LYS A 57 -7.47 24.08 9.06
N SER A 58 -8.73 24.02 8.68
CA SER A 58 -9.87 24.55 9.48
C SER A 58 -10.23 23.69 10.72
N ARG A 59 -9.22 23.12 11.37
CA ARG A 59 -9.30 22.13 12.47
C ARG A 59 -10.22 22.47 13.63
N ASN A 60 -10.35 23.75 13.95
CA ASN A 60 -11.16 24.20 15.10
C ASN A 60 -12.65 23.86 14.95
N LYS A 61 -13.09 23.46 13.76
CA LYS A 61 -14.48 23.10 13.44
C LYS A 61 -14.90 21.72 13.94
N TYR A 62 -13.97 20.79 14.07
CA TYR A 62 -14.29 19.39 14.43
C TYR A 62 -14.28 19.12 15.94
N GLY A 63 -13.78 20.05 16.75
CA GLY A 63 -13.82 20.02 18.21
C GLY A 63 -12.97 18.93 18.88
N PHE A 64 -12.95 18.98 20.22
CA PHE A 64 -12.16 18.09 21.06
C PHE A 64 -12.52 16.61 20.89
N LEU A 65 -13.83 16.28 20.79
CA LEU A 65 -14.31 14.90 20.68
C LEU A 65 -13.84 14.22 19.39
N PHE A 66 -13.81 14.93 18.27
CA PHE A 66 -13.29 14.41 17.01
C PHE A 66 -11.79 14.12 17.11
N ASN A 67 -11.01 15.03 17.69
CA ASN A 67 -9.59 14.84 17.90
C ASN A 67 -9.29 13.62 18.80
N GLN A 68 -10.10 13.38 19.83
CA GLN A 68 -10.00 12.19 20.67
C GLN A 68 -10.35 10.91 19.90
N LYS A 69 -11.39 10.94 19.07
CA LYS A 69 -11.74 9.82 18.20
C LYS A 69 -10.62 9.47 17.25
N MET A 70 -9.98 10.45 16.62
CA MET A 70 -8.85 10.25 15.71
C MET A 70 -7.63 9.62 16.42
N LYS A 71 -7.36 10.02 17.67
CA LYS A 71 -6.27 9.43 18.47
C LYS A 71 -6.53 7.97 18.88
N ARG A 72 -7.79 7.56 18.94
CA ARG A 72 -8.22 6.21 19.35
C ARG A 72 -8.55 5.31 18.16
N MET A 73 -8.30 5.74 16.93
CA MET A 73 -8.55 4.90 15.75
C MET A 73 -7.64 3.66 15.75
N ASN A 74 -8.25 2.53 15.44
CA ASN A 74 -7.50 1.33 15.12
C ASN A 74 -7.02 1.41 13.67
N TYR A 75 -5.75 1.18 13.46
CA TYR A 75 -5.16 1.14 12.12
C TYR A 75 -5.07 -0.29 11.64
N SER A 76 -5.25 -0.50 10.33
CA SER A 76 -4.96 -1.77 9.69
C SER A 76 -3.48 -2.13 9.83
N MET A 77 -3.15 -3.37 9.54
CA MET A 77 -1.77 -3.82 9.34
C MET A 77 -1.12 -3.03 8.20
N GLY A 78 0.20 -2.99 8.17
CA GLY A 78 1.01 -2.59 7.04
C GLY A 78 1.18 -3.75 6.06
N LEU A 79 1.69 -3.46 4.87
CA LEU A 79 2.09 -4.46 3.89
C LEU A 79 3.54 -4.20 3.47
N PHE A 80 4.37 -5.24 3.59
CA PHE A 80 5.66 -5.26 2.92
C PHE A 80 5.42 -5.71 1.47
N VAL A 81 5.81 -4.86 0.52
CA VAL A 81 5.62 -5.12 -0.91
C VAL A 81 6.98 -5.23 -1.57
N TYR A 82 7.19 -6.32 -2.31
CA TYR A 82 8.42 -6.51 -3.07
C TYR A 82 8.09 -6.88 -4.51
N TYR A 83 8.57 -6.07 -5.46
CA TYR A 83 8.45 -6.28 -6.88
C TYR A 83 9.74 -6.89 -7.42
N PHE A 84 9.62 -7.93 -8.25
CA PHE A 84 10.78 -8.60 -8.81
C PHE A 84 10.45 -9.28 -10.15
N GLY A 85 11.49 -9.55 -10.94
CA GLY A 85 11.43 -10.35 -12.15
C GLY A 85 12.17 -11.66 -11.96
N SER A 86 11.77 -12.70 -12.68
CA SER A 86 12.47 -13.98 -12.76
C SER A 86 12.90 -14.27 -14.19
N LYS A 87 14.12 -14.74 -14.36
CA LYS A 87 14.62 -15.29 -15.64
C LYS A 87 13.98 -16.63 -16.00
N LYS A 88 13.41 -17.34 -15.00
CA LYS A 88 12.66 -18.58 -15.15
C LYS A 88 11.18 -18.29 -15.18
N GLN A 89 10.44 -19.01 -16.02
CA GLN A 89 8.97 -19.02 -15.99
C GLN A 89 8.47 -20.08 -15.02
N TYR A 90 7.41 -19.75 -14.28
CA TYR A 90 6.75 -20.62 -13.30
C TYR A 90 5.32 -20.91 -13.78
N GLU A 91 5.18 -21.75 -14.82
CA GLU A 91 3.90 -22.00 -15.50
C GLU A 91 2.81 -22.52 -14.57
N ASP A 92 3.18 -23.28 -13.53
CA ASP A 92 2.27 -23.84 -12.53
C ASP A 92 1.80 -22.81 -11.47
N VAL A 93 2.35 -21.59 -11.49
CA VAL A 93 1.96 -20.53 -10.54
C VAL A 93 0.85 -19.68 -11.13
N ALA A 94 -0.31 -19.67 -10.48
CA ALA A 94 -1.46 -18.89 -10.89
C ALA A 94 -1.20 -17.38 -10.86
N HIS A 95 -2.01 -16.60 -11.59
CA HIS A 95 -1.98 -15.14 -11.57
C HIS A 95 -2.07 -14.59 -10.15
N HIS A 96 -2.92 -15.18 -9.31
CA HIS A 96 -3.08 -14.87 -7.90
C HIS A 96 -2.86 -16.12 -7.06
N THR A 97 -1.92 -16.09 -6.13
CA THR A 97 -1.60 -17.20 -5.23
C THR A 97 -1.51 -16.71 -3.81
N ILE A 98 -2.16 -17.38 -2.87
CA ILE A 98 -2.07 -17.11 -1.45
C ILE A 98 -1.37 -18.28 -0.76
N TYR A 99 -0.30 -18.00 -0.05
CA TYR A 99 0.38 -18.97 0.81
C TYR A 99 0.06 -18.67 2.27
N PHE A 100 -0.35 -19.70 3.00
CA PHE A 100 -0.55 -19.64 4.45
C PHE A 100 0.62 -20.27 5.18
N GLY A 101 1.24 -19.53 6.08
CA GLY A 101 2.22 -20.06 7.03
C GLY A 101 1.61 -21.10 7.97
N LYS A 102 2.47 -21.88 8.63
CA LYS A 102 2.03 -22.96 9.53
C LYS A 102 1.22 -22.45 10.72
N SER A 103 1.56 -21.26 11.21
CA SER A 103 0.97 -20.66 12.43
C SER A 103 0.27 -19.33 12.11
N TYR A 104 -0.69 -19.36 11.17
CA TYR A 104 -1.36 -18.15 10.68
C TYR A 104 -1.94 -17.25 11.79
N LYS A 105 -2.61 -17.86 12.82
CA LYS A 105 -3.17 -17.10 13.94
C LYS A 105 -2.07 -16.41 14.77
N GLU A 106 -0.95 -17.08 14.96
CA GLU A 106 0.20 -16.48 15.68
C GLU A 106 0.83 -15.35 14.86
N HIS A 107 0.89 -15.50 13.54
CA HIS A 107 1.33 -14.44 12.63
C HIS A 107 0.47 -13.18 12.80
N LEU A 108 -0.86 -13.31 12.78
CA LEU A 108 -1.77 -12.20 13.01
C LEU A 108 -1.58 -11.57 14.41
N ASN A 109 -1.45 -12.38 15.46
CA ASN A 109 -1.20 -11.87 16.82
C ASN A 109 0.12 -11.07 16.88
N LYS A 110 1.19 -11.54 16.24
CA LYS A 110 2.45 -10.80 16.15
C LYS A 110 2.29 -9.45 15.46
N ILE A 111 1.50 -9.38 14.40
CA ILE A 111 1.27 -8.15 13.63
C ILE A 111 0.43 -7.14 14.42
N PHE A 112 -0.74 -7.57 14.92
CA PHE A 112 -1.73 -6.66 15.50
C PHE A 112 -1.47 -6.33 16.97
N ASP A 113 -1.10 -7.33 17.77
CA ASP A 113 -1.00 -7.20 19.22
C ASP A 113 0.44 -6.90 19.67
N LYS A 114 1.40 -7.72 19.19
CA LYS A 114 2.82 -7.59 19.60
C LYS A 114 3.59 -6.57 18.79
N LYS A 115 3.10 -6.21 17.60
CA LYS A 115 3.73 -5.25 16.65
C LYS A 115 5.17 -5.62 16.28
N ILE A 116 5.43 -6.91 16.08
CA ILE A 116 6.74 -7.45 15.70
C ILE A 116 6.66 -8.25 14.40
N LEU A 117 7.78 -8.36 13.69
CA LEU A 117 7.89 -9.21 12.51
C LEU A 117 7.80 -10.69 12.88
N SER A 118 7.27 -11.50 11.97
CA SER A 118 7.18 -12.96 12.11
C SER A 118 8.12 -13.65 11.12
N ASN A 119 8.74 -14.75 11.56
CA ASN A 119 9.52 -15.62 10.68
C ASN A 119 8.65 -16.64 9.94
N ASP A 120 7.48 -17.00 10.50
CA ASP A 120 6.48 -17.82 9.80
C ASP A 120 5.45 -16.90 9.17
N ILE A 121 5.70 -16.52 7.92
CA ILE A 121 4.90 -15.56 7.16
C ILE A 121 3.86 -16.24 6.30
N SER A 122 2.70 -15.59 6.16
CA SER A 122 1.76 -15.81 5.06
C SER A 122 1.93 -14.68 4.06
N TYR A 123 1.74 -14.95 2.78
CA TYR A 123 1.92 -13.94 1.75
C TYR A 123 0.94 -14.15 0.58
N TYR A 124 0.67 -13.08 -0.11
CA TYR A 124 0.01 -13.07 -1.41
C TYR A 124 1.07 -12.83 -2.49
N LEU A 125 1.04 -13.66 -3.54
CA LEU A 125 1.89 -13.56 -4.71
C LEU A 125 1.04 -13.23 -5.93
N HIS A 126 1.43 -12.23 -6.68
CA HIS A 126 0.83 -11.83 -7.94
C HIS A 126 1.81 -12.04 -9.08
N ARG A 127 1.35 -12.76 -10.11
CA ARG A 127 2.09 -13.05 -11.34
C ARG A 127 1.33 -12.49 -12.54
N PRO A 128 1.44 -11.18 -12.86
CA PRO A 128 0.69 -10.57 -13.96
C PRO A 128 1.06 -11.16 -15.33
N SER A 129 2.30 -11.60 -15.52
CA SER A 129 2.75 -12.27 -16.75
C SER A 129 2.01 -13.58 -17.07
N ALA A 130 1.30 -14.18 -16.09
CA ALA A 130 0.43 -15.34 -16.35
C ALA A 130 -0.75 -15.03 -17.28
N THR A 131 -1.21 -13.80 -17.35
CA THR A 131 -2.37 -13.38 -18.16
C THR A 131 -2.03 -12.31 -19.19
N ASP A 132 -0.96 -11.56 -18.98
CA ASP A 132 -0.48 -10.55 -19.90
C ASP A 132 1.03 -10.73 -20.15
N SER A 133 1.35 -11.34 -21.28
CA SER A 133 2.75 -11.60 -21.68
C SER A 133 3.59 -10.35 -21.90
N THR A 134 2.98 -9.16 -21.97
CA THR A 134 3.71 -7.89 -22.12
C THR A 134 4.31 -7.40 -20.80
N MET A 135 3.91 -7.99 -19.67
CA MET A 135 4.38 -7.62 -18.32
C MET A 135 5.78 -8.12 -17.99
N ALA A 136 6.35 -9.01 -18.82
CA ALA A 136 7.72 -9.50 -18.67
C ALA A 136 8.39 -9.71 -20.03
N PRO A 137 9.74 -9.74 -20.12
CA PRO A 137 10.43 -10.18 -21.30
C PRO A 137 10.09 -11.64 -21.66
N LYS A 138 10.29 -12.02 -22.94
CA LYS A 138 10.03 -13.39 -23.38
C LYS A 138 10.77 -14.40 -22.49
N ASN A 139 10.08 -15.47 -22.10
CA ASN A 139 10.58 -16.54 -21.22
C ASN A 139 10.94 -16.09 -19.79
N HIS A 140 10.42 -14.95 -19.36
CA HIS A 140 10.59 -14.42 -18.00
C HIS A 140 9.24 -14.26 -17.33
N ASP A 141 9.25 -14.09 -16.03
CA ASP A 141 8.06 -13.72 -15.26
C ASP A 141 8.25 -12.42 -14.48
N ALA A 142 7.15 -11.71 -14.28
CA ALA A 142 7.07 -10.57 -13.39
C ALA A 142 6.19 -10.93 -12.19
N PHE A 143 6.62 -10.47 -11.00
CA PHE A 143 5.93 -10.75 -9.75
C PHE A 143 5.87 -9.53 -8.85
N TYR A 144 4.90 -9.50 -7.97
CA TYR A 144 5.04 -8.87 -6.67
C TYR A 144 4.50 -9.76 -5.56
N VAL A 145 5.07 -9.62 -4.39
CA VAL A 145 4.62 -10.28 -3.17
C VAL A 145 4.16 -9.25 -2.16
N LEU A 146 3.04 -9.54 -1.50
CA LEU A 146 2.51 -8.76 -0.37
C LEU A 146 2.60 -9.61 0.88
N VAL A 147 3.30 -9.12 1.89
CA VAL A 147 3.40 -9.78 3.20
C VAL A 147 2.80 -8.86 4.26
N PRO A 148 1.78 -9.31 5.01
CA PRO A 148 1.28 -8.56 6.15
C PRO A 148 2.37 -8.33 7.20
N VAL A 149 2.49 -7.08 7.65
CA VAL A 149 3.48 -6.65 8.65
C VAL A 149 2.83 -5.68 9.64
N PRO A 150 3.42 -5.41 10.80
CA PRO A 150 2.97 -4.34 11.67
C PRO A 150 2.93 -2.99 10.94
N ASN A 151 1.98 -2.14 11.28
CA ASN A 151 1.90 -0.79 10.74
C ASN A 151 2.96 0.14 11.37
N ASN A 152 3.01 1.39 10.90
CA ASN A 152 3.99 2.38 11.35
C ASN A 152 3.86 2.84 12.82
N LEU A 153 2.91 2.29 13.58
CA LEU A 153 2.86 2.43 15.06
C LEU A 153 3.78 1.42 15.77
N SER A 154 4.43 0.52 15.02
CA SER A 154 5.51 -0.33 15.52
C SER A 154 6.83 0.44 15.53
N GLU A 155 7.77 -0.01 16.35
CA GLU A 155 9.13 0.55 16.42
C GLU A 155 10.09 -0.10 15.41
N ILE A 156 9.60 -0.72 14.35
CA ILE A 156 10.43 -1.40 13.35
C ILE A 156 11.19 -0.37 12.52
N ASN A 157 12.51 -0.45 12.58
CA ASN A 157 13.39 0.33 11.74
C ASN A 157 13.54 -0.35 10.36
N TRP A 158 12.69 0.04 9.41
CA TRP A 158 12.69 -0.55 8.07
C TRP A 158 13.97 -0.31 7.28
N SER A 159 14.73 0.74 7.58
CA SER A 159 16.04 0.96 6.95
C SER A 159 17.07 -0.10 7.35
N ALA A 160 16.93 -0.67 8.54
CA ALA A 160 17.80 -1.74 9.04
C ALA A 160 17.24 -3.14 8.78
N GLU A 161 15.92 -3.31 8.86
CA GLU A 161 15.26 -4.62 8.79
C GLU A 161 14.73 -4.98 7.40
N GLY A 162 14.56 -4.01 6.50
CA GLY A 162 13.92 -4.21 5.18
C GLY A 162 14.63 -5.26 4.33
N GLU A 163 15.97 -5.20 4.20
CA GLU A 163 16.75 -6.16 3.43
C GLU A 163 16.70 -7.57 4.05
N LYS A 164 16.84 -7.68 5.37
CA LYS A 164 16.75 -8.96 6.07
C LYS A 164 15.36 -9.59 5.90
N PHE A 165 14.31 -8.77 5.96
CA PHE A 165 12.95 -9.25 5.77
C PHE A 165 12.70 -9.66 4.31
N LYS A 166 13.23 -8.93 3.34
CA LYS A 166 13.23 -9.33 1.92
C LYS A 166 13.85 -10.71 1.75
N ASP A 167 15.03 -10.95 2.34
CA ASP A 167 15.72 -12.24 2.23
C ASP A 167 14.92 -13.38 2.89
N LEU A 168 14.26 -13.11 4.00
CA LEU A 168 13.33 -14.05 4.63
C LEU A 168 12.17 -14.40 3.69
N VAL A 169 11.57 -13.40 3.05
CA VAL A 169 10.45 -13.58 2.10
C VAL A 169 10.92 -14.37 0.88
N LEU A 170 12.07 -14.03 0.28
CA LEU A 170 12.64 -14.76 -0.85
C LEU A 170 12.96 -16.21 -0.49
N ASN A 171 13.58 -16.47 0.67
CA ASN A 171 13.84 -17.82 1.16
C ASN A 171 12.54 -18.62 1.32
N LYS A 172 11.49 -17.99 1.83
CA LYS A 172 10.19 -18.65 2.01
C LYS A 172 9.55 -19.01 0.67
N MET A 173 9.60 -18.10 -0.31
CA MET A 173 9.09 -18.36 -1.66
C MET A 173 9.88 -19.47 -2.37
N ASP A 174 11.21 -19.46 -2.24
CA ASP A 174 12.10 -20.48 -2.79
C ASP A 174 11.78 -21.90 -2.27
N GLN A 175 11.50 -21.99 -0.97
CA GLN A 175 11.12 -23.25 -0.31
C GLN A 175 9.69 -23.70 -0.57
N THR A 176 8.85 -22.89 -1.19
CA THR A 176 7.41 -23.15 -1.31
C THR A 176 6.91 -23.04 -2.75
N ILE A 177 6.61 -21.84 -3.22
CA ILE A 177 5.90 -21.58 -4.48
C ILE A 177 6.85 -21.38 -5.66
N LEU A 178 8.02 -20.81 -5.44
CA LEU A 178 8.97 -20.39 -6.49
C LEU A 178 10.35 -21.06 -6.31
N PRO A 179 10.47 -22.39 -6.43
CA PRO A 179 11.77 -23.06 -6.26
C PRO A 179 12.78 -22.58 -7.30
N GLY A 180 13.98 -22.16 -6.83
CA GLY A 180 15.06 -21.60 -7.64
C GLY A 180 14.93 -20.09 -7.91
N ILE A 181 14.07 -19.35 -7.23
CA ILE A 181 13.90 -17.92 -7.44
C ILE A 181 15.14 -17.08 -7.05
N LYS A 182 16.03 -17.65 -6.27
CA LYS A 182 17.25 -16.98 -5.80
C LYS A 182 18.44 -17.17 -6.75
N GLU A 183 18.32 -18.05 -7.75
CA GLU A 183 19.33 -18.30 -8.79
C GLU A 183 19.19 -17.29 -9.95
#